data_a6803c4e8ec0c0a9f8a5751772de44f7
#
_entry.id   a6803c4e8ec0c0a9f8a5751772de44f7
#
_cell.length_a   1.000
_cell.length_b   1.000
_cell.length_c   1.000
_cell.angle_alpha   90.00
_cell.angle_beta   90.00
_cell.angle_gamma   90.00
#
_symmetry.space_group_name_H-M   'P 1'
#
loop_
_entity.id
_entity.type
_entity.pdbx_description
1 polymer ?
#
loop_
_entity_poly.entity_id
_entity_poly.type
_entity_poly.pdbx_seq_one_letter_code
_entity_poly.pdbx_strand_id
1 'polypeptide(L)'
;MGHQEDIVKTESKIIIIRDTQVILDRDVAELYGVETRDINKAVKNNPKKFPPDYIIELNSSEKQELVENFHRFNKLKHSTVAPHAFTEQGLYMLATILKGDLAISTTIAIIDTFTQLRKLARTIDKVNEDAKEHGILPDKATEGKIQAAMNEVFADKLPLKMRRLTFGVNLGVLKFSIETKRESKE
;
A
#
# COMPACT_ATOMS: atom_id res chain seq x y z
N MET A 1 5.77 18.30 10.91
CA MET A 1 4.58 17.50 11.21
C MET A 1 3.92 16.98 9.93
N GLY A 2 3.76 17.75 8.86
CA GLY A 2 3.05 17.33 7.64
C GLY A 2 3.60 16.10 6.91
N HIS A 3 4.91 16.01 6.68
CA HIS A 3 5.48 14.95 5.83
C HIS A 3 5.25 13.53 6.36
N GLN A 4 5.41 13.29 7.66
CA GLN A 4 5.13 11.96 8.25
C GLN A 4 3.64 11.61 8.20
N GLU A 5 2.75 12.60 8.31
CA GLU A 5 1.30 12.41 8.16
C GLU A 5 0.93 12.02 6.73
N ASP A 6 1.60 12.60 5.73
CA ASP A 6 1.40 12.28 4.32
C ASP A 6 1.85 10.86 3.99
N ILE A 7 2.98 10.41 4.56
CA ILE A 7 3.44 9.01 4.42
C ILE A 7 2.40 8.05 4.98
N VAL A 8 1.95 8.25 6.23
CA VAL A 8 0.95 7.40 6.88
C VAL A 8 -0.36 7.38 6.11
N LYS A 9 -0.78 8.53 5.59
CA LYS A 9 -1.96 8.63 4.74
C LYS A 9 -1.79 7.81 3.46
N THR A 10 -0.63 7.87 2.82
CA THR A 10 -0.30 7.11 1.61
C THR A 10 -0.28 5.60 1.88
N GLU A 11 0.38 5.15 2.95
CA GLU A 11 0.41 3.73 3.35
C GLU A 11 -0.98 3.14 3.53
N SER A 12 -1.89 3.89 4.16
CA SER A 12 -3.26 3.45 4.40
C SER A 12 -4.08 3.23 3.12
N LYS A 13 -3.60 3.76 1.97
CA LYS A 13 -4.25 3.65 0.66
C LYS A 13 -3.72 2.48 -0.17
N ILE A 14 -2.55 1.94 0.17
CA ILE A 14 -1.96 0.82 -0.56
C ILE A 14 -2.78 -0.45 -0.31
N ILE A 15 -3.10 -1.15 -1.38
CA ILE A 15 -3.73 -2.47 -1.39
C ILE A 15 -2.94 -3.42 -2.28
N ILE A 16 -3.23 -4.71 -2.21
CA ILE A 16 -2.60 -5.72 -3.06
C ILE A 16 -3.63 -6.23 -4.05
N ILE A 17 -3.30 -6.12 -5.34
CA ILE A 17 -4.07 -6.66 -6.48
C ILE A 17 -3.12 -7.50 -7.33
N ARG A 18 -3.46 -8.76 -7.59
CA ARG A 18 -2.60 -9.67 -8.38
C ARG A 18 -1.15 -9.69 -7.88
N ASP A 19 -0.97 -9.83 -6.56
CA ASP A 19 0.33 -9.82 -5.86
C ASP A 19 1.15 -8.52 -6.05
N THR A 20 0.53 -7.45 -6.55
CA THR A 20 1.18 -6.16 -6.77
C THR A 20 0.61 -5.11 -5.83
N GLN A 21 1.49 -4.32 -5.21
CA GLN A 21 1.11 -3.17 -4.40
C GLN A 21 0.62 -2.03 -5.31
N VAL A 22 -0.60 -1.56 -5.05
CA VAL A 22 -1.26 -0.53 -5.87
C VAL A 22 -2.05 0.45 -5.01
N ILE A 23 -2.34 1.62 -5.59
CA ILE A 23 -3.30 2.59 -5.06
C ILE A 23 -4.39 2.83 -6.11
N LEU A 24 -5.66 2.79 -5.71
CA LEU A 24 -6.78 3.05 -6.62
C LEU A 24 -6.83 4.52 -7.05
N ASP A 25 -7.28 4.77 -8.27
CA ASP A 25 -7.44 6.11 -8.87
C ASP A 25 -8.19 7.11 -7.96
N ARG A 26 -9.21 6.64 -7.25
CA ARG A 26 -9.94 7.42 -6.26
C ARG A 26 -9.08 7.82 -5.07
N ASP A 27 -8.30 6.88 -4.54
CA ASP A 27 -7.40 7.13 -3.41
C ASP A 27 -6.22 8.02 -3.84
N VAL A 28 -5.71 7.83 -5.07
CA VAL A 28 -4.73 8.72 -5.70
C VAL A 28 -5.27 10.15 -5.79
N ALA A 29 -6.50 10.31 -6.28
CA ALA A 29 -7.15 11.62 -6.37
C ALA A 29 -7.27 12.30 -4.99
N GLU A 30 -7.63 11.54 -3.96
CA GLU A 30 -7.69 12.05 -2.58
C GLU A 30 -6.31 12.50 -2.06
N LEU A 31 -5.24 11.73 -2.35
CA LEU A 31 -3.88 12.07 -1.95
C LEU A 31 -3.41 13.37 -2.62
N TYR A 32 -3.69 13.53 -3.91
CA TYR A 32 -3.31 14.71 -4.69
C TYR A 32 -4.29 15.89 -4.55
N GLY A 33 -5.39 15.73 -3.82
CA GLY A 33 -6.39 16.79 -3.64
C GLY A 33 -7.12 17.19 -4.93
N VAL A 34 -7.30 16.24 -5.85
CA VAL A 34 -7.97 16.44 -7.15
C VAL A 34 -9.16 15.49 -7.28
N GLU A 35 -9.93 15.63 -8.35
CA GLU A 35 -11.01 14.68 -8.61
C GLU A 35 -10.50 13.44 -9.36
N THR A 36 -11.13 12.28 -9.14
CA THR A 36 -10.79 11.02 -9.83
C THR A 36 -10.82 11.18 -11.36
N ARG A 37 -11.75 12.01 -11.86
CA ARG A 37 -11.82 12.31 -13.32
C ARG A 37 -10.56 12.99 -13.84
N ASP A 38 -9.88 13.81 -13.01
CA ASP A 38 -8.68 14.53 -13.43
C ASP A 38 -7.48 13.58 -13.52
N ILE A 39 -7.40 12.61 -12.58
CA ILE A 39 -6.43 11.51 -12.66
C ILE A 39 -6.64 10.70 -13.94
N ASN A 40 -7.87 10.25 -14.19
CA ASN A 40 -8.18 9.45 -15.37
C ASN A 40 -7.97 10.23 -16.69
N LYS A 41 -8.23 11.54 -16.69
CA LYS A 41 -7.93 12.43 -17.81
C LYS A 41 -6.42 12.59 -18.03
N ALA A 42 -5.63 12.71 -16.95
CA ALA A 42 -4.18 12.79 -17.03
C ALA A 42 -3.59 11.53 -17.69
N VAL A 43 -4.07 10.34 -17.31
CA VAL A 43 -3.68 9.07 -17.93
C VAL A 43 -4.06 9.05 -19.42
N LYS A 44 -5.33 9.31 -19.73
CA LYS A 44 -5.85 9.29 -21.09
C LYS A 44 -5.10 10.23 -22.04
N ASN A 45 -4.69 11.39 -21.55
CA ASN A 45 -3.97 12.39 -22.33
C ASN A 45 -2.47 12.07 -22.51
N ASN A 46 -1.94 11.10 -21.74
CA ASN A 46 -0.53 10.74 -21.75
C ASN A 46 -0.31 9.22 -21.89
N PRO A 47 -0.93 8.53 -22.87
CA PRO A 47 -0.93 7.07 -22.94
C PRO A 47 0.49 6.46 -23.02
N LYS A 48 1.43 7.18 -23.63
CA LYS A 48 2.83 6.72 -23.73
C LYS A 48 3.57 6.66 -22.40
N LYS A 49 3.06 7.36 -21.36
CA LYS A 49 3.64 7.34 -20.01
C LYS A 49 3.13 6.16 -19.15
N PHE A 50 2.07 5.48 -19.61
CA PHE A 50 1.42 4.42 -18.83
C PHE A 50 1.38 3.11 -19.63
N PRO A 51 2.50 2.38 -19.71
CA PRO A 51 2.50 1.01 -20.21
C PRO A 51 1.52 0.13 -19.42
N PRO A 52 1.10 -1.04 -19.96
CA PRO A 52 0.10 -1.91 -19.32
C PRO A 52 0.39 -2.30 -17.87
N ASP A 53 1.70 -2.43 -17.51
CA ASP A 53 2.11 -2.81 -16.15
C ASP A 53 2.10 -1.65 -15.14
N TYR A 54 1.82 -0.42 -15.58
CA TYR A 54 1.79 0.75 -14.70
C TYR A 54 0.41 1.03 -14.14
N ILE A 55 -0.62 0.56 -14.83
CA ILE A 55 -2.02 0.70 -14.41
C ILE A 55 -2.73 -0.63 -14.65
N ILE A 56 -3.38 -1.12 -13.62
CA ILE A 56 -4.22 -2.31 -13.66
C ILE A 56 -5.69 -1.86 -13.70
N GLU A 57 -6.39 -2.18 -14.76
CA GLU A 57 -7.85 -2.05 -14.79
C GLU A 57 -8.48 -3.24 -14.08
N LEU A 58 -9.28 -2.98 -13.05
CA LEU A 58 -9.92 -4.02 -12.26
C LEU A 58 -11.08 -4.63 -13.03
N ASN A 59 -11.17 -5.96 -12.99
CA ASN A 59 -12.35 -6.67 -13.46
C ASN A 59 -13.49 -6.62 -12.43
N SER A 60 -14.66 -7.12 -12.81
CA SER A 60 -15.86 -7.08 -11.96
C SER A 60 -15.71 -7.87 -10.66
N SER A 61 -15.00 -9.01 -10.69
CA SER A 61 -14.76 -9.84 -9.50
C SER A 61 -13.84 -9.13 -8.51
N GLU A 62 -12.72 -8.57 -8.98
CA GLU A 62 -11.77 -7.81 -8.17
C GLU A 62 -12.42 -6.58 -7.54
N LYS A 63 -13.27 -5.88 -8.33
CA LYS A 63 -14.04 -4.75 -7.82
C LYS A 63 -15.02 -5.17 -6.71
N GLN A 64 -15.71 -6.30 -6.88
CA GLN A 64 -16.63 -6.83 -5.87
C GLN A 64 -15.88 -7.20 -4.60
N GLU A 65 -14.76 -7.89 -4.71
CA GLU A 65 -13.90 -8.27 -3.57
C GLU A 65 -13.44 -7.03 -2.79
N LEU A 66 -13.04 -5.94 -3.47
CA LEU A 66 -12.70 -4.69 -2.81
C LEU A 66 -13.87 -4.08 -2.03
N VAL A 67 -15.07 -4.10 -2.58
CA VAL A 67 -16.27 -3.58 -1.92
C VAL A 67 -16.62 -4.41 -0.69
N GLU A 68 -16.45 -5.72 -0.75
CA GLU A 68 -16.75 -6.63 0.37
C GLU A 68 -15.72 -6.50 1.50
N ASN A 69 -14.43 -6.37 1.17
CA ASN A 69 -13.35 -6.36 2.15
C ASN A 69 -13.05 -4.97 2.73
N PHE A 70 -13.40 -3.89 2.02
CA PHE A 70 -13.05 -2.53 2.43
C PHE A 70 -14.22 -1.57 2.38
N HIS A 71 -14.73 -1.18 3.53
CA HIS A 71 -15.86 -0.22 3.65
C HIS A 71 -15.63 1.10 2.89
N ARG A 72 -14.38 1.56 2.77
CA ARG A 72 -14.04 2.79 2.02
C ARG A 72 -14.41 2.71 0.54
N PHE A 73 -14.55 1.48 0.00
CA PHE A 73 -14.87 1.25 -1.41
C PHE A 73 -16.35 0.97 -1.66
N ASN A 74 -17.23 1.06 -0.66
CA ASN A 74 -18.67 0.83 -0.82
C ASN A 74 -19.31 1.64 -1.96
N LYS A 75 -18.82 2.86 -2.22
CA LYS A 75 -19.30 3.70 -3.33
C LYS A 75 -18.98 3.11 -4.71
N LEU A 76 -17.99 2.23 -4.84
CA LEU A 76 -17.67 1.55 -6.09
C LEU A 76 -18.77 0.56 -6.51
N LYS A 77 -19.59 0.07 -5.58
CA LYS A 77 -20.70 -0.83 -5.86
C LYS A 77 -21.64 -0.29 -6.95
N HIS A 78 -21.84 1.02 -6.95
CA HIS A 78 -22.77 1.70 -7.87
C HIS A 78 -22.06 2.34 -9.08
N SER A 79 -20.73 2.21 -9.18
CA SER A 79 -19.99 2.73 -10.32
C SER A 79 -20.12 1.79 -11.51
N THR A 80 -20.42 2.35 -12.68
CA THR A 80 -20.41 1.62 -13.96
C THR A 80 -19.00 1.56 -14.58
N VAL A 81 -18.08 2.38 -14.08
CA VAL A 81 -16.70 2.46 -14.57
C VAL A 81 -15.82 1.51 -13.76
N ALA A 82 -14.98 0.74 -14.45
CA ALA A 82 -13.95 -0.06 -13.82
C ALA A 82 -12.92 0.85 -13.13
N PRO A 83 -12.57 0.61 -11.85
CA PRO A 83 -11.51 1.36 -11.19
C PRO A 83 -10.14 1.05 -11.82
N HIS A 84 -9.26 2.04 -11.84
CA HIS A 84 -7.86 1.86 -12.18
C HIS A 84 -7.02 1.77 -10.91
N ALA A 85 -6.11 0.82 -10.87
CA ALA A 85 -5.13 0.66 -9.81
C ALA A 85 -3.74 1.04 -10.32
N PHE A 86 -3.12 2.03 -9.70
CA PHE A 86 -1.78 2.50 -10.06
C PHE A 86 -0.73 1.71 -9.30
N THR A 87 0.19 1.09 -10.02
CA THR A 87 1.41 0.54 -9.43
C THR A 87 2.36 1.66 -9.00
N GLU A 88 3.43 1.34 -8.29
CA GLU A 88 4.46 2.30 -7.91
C GLU A 88 4.97 3.09 -9.13
N GLN A 89 5.26 2.40 -10.24
CA GLN A 89 5.73 3.02 -11.48
C GLN A 89 4.66 3.94 -12.09
N GLY A 90 3.39 3.53 -12.04
CA GLY A 90 2.27 4.35 -12.50
C GLY A 90 2.13 5.64 -11.69
N LEU A 91 2.31 5.57 -10.38
CA LEU A 91 2.31 6.75 -9.50
C LEU A 91 3.46 7.70 -9.81
N TYR A 92 4.66 7.17 -10.08
CA TYR A 92 5.82 8.00 -10.47
C TYR A 92 5.59 8.70 -11.83
N MET A 93 4.98 8.00 -12.79
CA MET A 93 4.61 8.65 -14.06
C MET A 93 3.56 9.73 -13.86
N LEU A 94 2.56 9.49 -13.02
CA LEU A 94 1.53 10.48 -12.71
C LEU A 94 2.14 11.75 -12.08
N ALA A 95 3.13 11.57 -11.21
CA ALA A 95 3.90 12.67 -10.60
C ALA A 95 4.60 13.58 -11.61
N THR A 96 4.94 13.06 -12.79
CA THR A 96 5.52 13.88 -13.88
C THR A 96 4.50 14.73 -14.64
N ILE A 97 3.22 14.59 -14.32
CA ILE A 97 2.10 15.27 -15.00
C ILE A 97 1.42 16.26 -14.07
N LEU A 98 1.16 15.84 -12.83
CA LEU A 98 0.51 16.68 -11.83
C LEU A 98 1.48 17.78 -11.35
N LYS A 99 0.92 18.97 -11.06
CA LYS A 99 1.70 20.16 -10.70
C LYS A 99 1.15 20.81 -9.44
N GLY A 100 1.99 21.59 -8.79
CA GLY A 100 1.65 22.36 -7.59
C GLY A 100 2.29 21.78 -6.33
N ASP A 101 2.29 22.56 -5.25
CA ASP A 101 2.98 22.22 -4.00
C ASP A 101 2.44 20.95 -3.36
N LEU A 102 1.12 20.76 -3.38
CA LEU A 102 0.50 19.53 -2.89
C LEU A 102 0.90 18.32 -3.73
N ALA A 103 1.04 18.47 -5.05
CA ALA A 103 1.49 17.37 -5.90
C ALA A 103 2.94 17.00 -5.59
N ILE A 104 3.80 17.97 -5.29
CA ILE A 104 5.19 17.71 -4.91
C ILE A 104 5.26 16.99 -3.57
N SER A 105 4.60 17.48 -2.53
CA SER A 105 4.60 16.82 -1.20
C SER A 105 4.02 15.42 -1.23
N THR A 106 2.91 15.23 -1.94
CA THR A 106 2.29 13.90 -2.14
C THR A 106 3.23 12.94 -2.88
N THR A 107 3.92 13.42 -3.92
CA THR A 107 4.89 12.60 -4.66
C THR A 107 6.04 12.16 -3.76
N ILE A 108 6.59 13.05 -2.94
CA ILE A 108 7.66 12.72 -1.99
C ILE A 108 7.15 11.67 -0.99
N ALA A 109 5.95 11.85 -0.43
CA ALA A 109 5.35 10.89 0.48
C ALA A 109 5.15 9.51 -0.15
N ILE A 110 4.72 9.44 -1.41
CA ILE A 110 4.60 8.19 -2.18
C ILE A 110 5.97 7.51 -2.34
N ILE A 111 7.00 8.25 -2.75
CA ILE A 111 8.37 7.74 -2.93
C ILE A 111 8.89 7.16 -1.61
N ASP A 112 8.74 7.89 -0.51
CA ASP A 112 9.22 7.47 0.80
C ASP A 112 8.47 6.25 1.31
N THR A 113 7.14 6.21 1.13
CA THR A 113 6.31 5.06 1.49
C THR A 113 6.79 3.78 0.79
N PHE A 114 6.92 3.78 -0.53
CA PHE A 114 7.40 2.60 -1.26
C PHE A 114 8.86 2.26 -0.95
N THR A 115 9.69 3.25 -0.64
CA THR A 115 11.07 3.01 -0.21
C THR A 115 11.12 2.31 1.14
N GLN A 116 10.29 2.70 2.10
CA GLN A 116 10.18 2.05 3.41
C GLN A 116 9.65 0.62 3.26
N LEU A 117 8.60 0.41 2.45
CA LEU A 117 8.07 -0.92 2.16
C LEU A 117 9.12 -1.85 1.54
N ARG A 118 9.95 -1.36 0.61
CA ARG A 118 11.04 -2.16 0.04
C ARG A 118 12.13 -2.49 1.06
N LYS A 119 12.47 -1.57 1.95
CA LYS A 119 13.43 -1.84 3.04
C LYS A 119 12.89 -2.93 3.96
N LEU A 120 11.63 -2.86 4.33
CA LEU A 120 10.97 -3.88 5.16
C LEU A 120 10.97 -5.24 4.47
N ALA A 121 10.57 -5.32 3.20
CA ALA A 121 10.58 -6.55 2.42
C ALA A 121 11.97 -7.19 2.39
N ARG A 122 13.02 -6.43 2.07
CA ARG A 122 14.40 -6.93 2.07
C ARG A 122 14.86 -7.44 3.45
N THR A 123 14.43 -6.80 4.53
CA THR A 123 14.76 -7.24 5.89
C THR A 123 14.10 -8.59 6.17
N ILE A 124 12.84 -8.77 5.77
CA ILE A 124 12.10 -10.03 5.91
C ILE A 124 12.73 -11.12 5.06
N ASP A 125 13.05 -10.84 3.80
CA ASP A 125 13.66 -11.82 2.88
C ASP A 125 15.01 -12.31 3.43
N LYS A 126 15.86 -11.40 3.91
CA LYS A 126 17.14 -11.77 4.52
C LYS A 126 16.97 -12.68 5.72
N VAL A 127 16.01 -12.39 6.60
CA VAL A 127 15.72 -13.23 7.76
C VAL A 127 15.23 -14.62 7.34
N ASN A 128 14.40 -14.67 6.29
CA ASN A 128 13.91 -15.93 5.75
C ASN A 128 15.03 -16.77 5.10
N GLU A 129 15.97 -16.13 4.40
CA GLU A 129 17.15 -16.78 3.81
C GLU A 129 18.06 -17.34 4.91
N ASP A 130 18.41 -16.54 5.91
CA ASP A 130 19.22 -16.96 7.07
C ASP A 130 18.57 -18.15 7.81
N ALA A 131 17.25 -18.13 7.97
CA ALA A 131 16.51 -19.22 8.61
C ALA A 131 16.52 -20.52 7.78
N LYS A 132 16.43 -20.41 6.44
CA LYS A 132 16.47 -21.57 5.52
C LYS A 132 17.85 -22.19 5.42
N GLU A 133 18.91 -21.35 5.33
CA GLU A 133 20.28 -21.84 5.13
C GLU A 133 20.88 -22.43 6.41
N HIS A 134 20.56 -21.90 7.56
CA HIS A 134 21.20 -22.26 8.84
C HIS A 134 20.25 -23.00 9.79
N GLY A 135 18.96 -23.17 9.45
CA GLY A 135 17.96 -23.76 10.34
C GLY A 135 17.76 -22.96 11.65
N ILE A 136 18.21 -21.71 11.64
CA ILE A 136 18.19 -20.83 12.83
C ILE A 136 16.91 -20.00 12.78
N LEU A 137 16.04 -20.19 13.76
CA LEU A 137 14.93 -19.26 14.00
C LEU A 137 15.49 -17.88 14.33
N PRO A 138 14.82 -16.80 13.88
CA PRO A 138 15.25 -15.44 14.21
C PRO A 138 15.39 -15.31 15.73
N ASP A 139 16.53 -14.82 16.15
CA ASP A 139 16.74 -14.48 17.55
C ASP A 139 15.94 -13.23 17.95
N LYS A 140 15.83 -12.96 19.24
CA LYS A 140 15.10 -11.78 19.75
C LYS A 140 15.63 -10.45 19.20
N ALA A 141 16.92 -10.39 18.83
CA ALA A 141 17.51 -9.19 18.23
C ALA A 141 17.02 -8.99 16.79
N THR A 142 16.89 -10.07 16.05
CA THR A 142 16.35 -10.07 14.68
C THR A 142 14.84 -9.80 14.69
N GLU A 143 14.10 -10.43 15.59
CA GLU A 143 12.69 -10.12 15.83
C GLU A 143 12.49 -8.62 16.15
N GLY A 144 13.38 -8.07 17.01
CA GLY A 144 13.38 -6.65 17.34
C GLY A 144 13.64 -5.74 16.14
N LYS A 145 14.53 -6.14 15.23
CA LYS A 145 14.80 -5.38 13.98
C LYS A 145 13.60 -5.41 13.03
N ILE A 146 12.96 -6.55 12.88
CA ILE A 146 11.72 -6.68 12.08
C ILE A 146 10.62 -5.82 12.70
N GLN A 147 10.43 -5.93 14.01
CA GLN A 147 9.43 -5.14 14.73
C GLN A 147 9.71 -3.64 14.63
N ALA A 148 10.98 -3.23 14.72
CA ALA A 148 11.37 -1.83 14.54
C ALA A 148 11.10 -1.35 13.10
N ALA A 149 11.46 -2.14 12.09
CA ALA A 149 11.19 -1.84 10.69
C ALA A 149 9.68 -1.80 10.39
N MET A 150 8.90 -2.72 10.97
CA MET A 150 7.43 -2.71 10.87
C MET A 150 6.84 -1.50 11.59
N ASN A 151 7.36 -1.16 12.76
CA ASN A 151 6.93 0.05 13.47
C ASN A 151 7.28 1.31 12.68
N GLU A 152 8.41 1.38 12.01
CA GLU A 152 8.77 2.50 11.12
C GLU A 152 7.80 2.66 9.97
N VAL A 153 7.37 1.55 9.35
CA VAL A 153 6.41 1.54 8.23
C VAL A 153 4.97 1.73 8.70
N PHE A 154 4.59 1.10 9.81
CA PHE A 154 3.20 1.05 10.28
C PHE A 154 2.97 1.77 11.62
N ALA A 155 3.99 2.53 12.10
CA ALA A 155 3.94 3.14 13.42
C ALA A 155 2.89 4.23 13.52
N ASP A 156 2.13 4.10 14.57
CA ASP A 156 1.52 5.11 15.43
C ASP A 156 0.21 5.77 15.02
N LYS A 157 -0.38 5.56 13.86
CA LYS A 157 -1.54 6.42 13.53
C LYS A 157 -2.81 5.73 13.09
N LEU A 158 -2.89 4.42 13.23
CA LEU A 158 -4.18 3.77 13.26
C LEU A 158 -4.61 3.61 14.72
N PRO A 159 -5.75 4.19 15.14
CA PRO A 159 -6.30 3.95 16.47
C PRO A 159 -6.83 2.51 16.51
N LEU A 160 -5.93 1.55 16.59
CA LEU A 160 -6.23 0.14 16.71
C LEU A 160 -6.01 -0.26 18.14
N LYS A 161 -7.08 -0.49 18.88
CA LYS A 161 -7.07 -0.97 20.27
C LYS A 161 -6.45 -2.36 20.43
N MET A 162 -6.21 -3.09 19.33
CA MET A 162 -5.42 -4.33 19.37
C MET A 162 -4.82 -4.63 17.99
N ARG A 163 -3.51 -4.57 17.87
CA ARG A 163 -2.75 -5.27 16.83
C ARG A 163 -2.19 -6.54 17.44
N ARG A 164 -2.65 -7.69 16.99
CA ARG A 164 -1.97 -8.95 17.27
C ARG A 164 -1.15 -9.32 16.05
N LEU A 165 0.16 -9.15 16.12
CA LEU A 165 1.09 -9.75 15.18
C LEU A 165 1.27 -11.20 15.58
N THR A 166 0.79 -12.10 14.74
CA THR A 166 1.01 -13.54 14.94
C THR A 166 2.12 -13.97 13.99
N PHE A 167 3.27 -14.34 14.56
CA PHE A 167 4.35 -14.97 13.82
C PHE A 167 4.04 -16.47 13.74
N GLY A 168 3.80 -16.97 12.54
CA GLY A 168 3.66 -18.40 12.28
C GLY A 168 4.90 -18.92 11.58
N VAL A 169 5.63 -19.83 12.20
CA VAL A 169 6.70 -20.57 11.55
C VAL A 169 6.10 -21.85 11.00
N ASN A 170 6.04 -22.00 9.69
CA ASN A 170 5.64 -23.22 9.03
C ASN A 170 6.84 -23.77 8.25
N LEU A 171 7.59 -24.72 8.85
CA LEU A 171 8.66 -25.53 8.23
C LEU A 171 9.46 -24.82 7.12
N GLY A 172 10.11 -23.69 7.48
CA GLY A 172 11.03 -22.99 6.59
C GLY A 172 10.49 -21.75 5.88
N VAL A 173 9.29 -21.28 6.20
CA VAL A 173 8.75 -20.01 5.67
C VAL A 173 8.08 -19.25 6.80
N LEU A 174 8.60 -18.04 7.09
CA LEU A 174 7.92 -17.10 7.98
C LEU A 174 6.71 -16.51 7.23
N LYS A 175 5.51 -16.82 7.68
CA LYS A 175 4.30 -16.15 7.23
C LYS A 175 3.92 -15.09 8.27
N PHE A 176 3.83 -13.85 7.82
CA PHE A 176 3.30 -12.76 8.62
C PHE A 176 1.82 -12.59 8.31
N SER A 177 0.98 -12.63 9.31
CA SER A 177 -0.41 -12.19 9.17
C SER A 177 -0.66 -11.03 10.13
N ILE A 178 -1.24 -9.96 9.64
CA ILE A 178 -1.71 -8.84 10.44
C ILE A 178 -3.22 -9.01 10.60
N GLU A 179 -3.66 -9.44 11.77
CA GLU A 179 -5.08 -9.42 12.10
C GLU A 179 -5.45 -8.07 12.71
N THR A 180 -6.40 -7.39 12.06
CA THR A 180 -6.97 -6.15 12.52
C THR A 180 -8.36 -6.43 13.10
N LYS A 181 -8.51 -6.48 14.43
CA LYS A 181 -9.83 -6.53 15.08
C LYS A 181 -10.32 -5.10 15.34
N ARG A 182 -11.46 -4.76 14.76
CA ARG A 182 -12.26 -3.59 15.16
C ARG A 182 -13.19 -4.00 16.31
N GLU A 183 -13.07 -3.38 17.45
CA GLU A 183 -14.18 -3.34 18.41
C GLU A 183 -15.11 -2.21 17.99
N SER A 184 -16.36 -2.55 17.62
CA SER A 184 -17.45 -1.58 17.56
C SER A 184 -17.75 -1.12 18.98
N LYS A 185 -17.70 0.17 19.22
CA LYS A 185 -18.35 0.74 20.41
C LYS A 185 -19.86 0.60 20.22
N GLU A 186 -20.53 -0.13 21.10
CA GLU A 186 -21.94 0.07 21.41
C GLU A 186 -22.15 1.48 21.97
#